data_1a0bf729d0199fa91e93126134009b6e
#
_entry.id   1a0bf729d0199fa91e93126134009b6e
#
_cell.length_a   1.000
_cell.length_b   1.000
_cell.length_c   1.000
_cell.angle_alpha   90.00
_cell.angle_beta   90.00
_cell.angle_gamma   90.00
#
_symmetry.space_group_name_H-M   'P 1'
#
loop_
_entity.id
_entity.type
_entity.pdbx_description
1 polymer ?
#
loop_
_entity_poly.entity_id
_entity_poly.type
_entity_poly.pdbx_seq_one_letter_code
_entity_poly.pdbx_strand_id
1 'polypeptide(L)'
;MGLIKWAKKVIGMIFKRQAEEDFNVESVVSPEMESKIAECANIYRGTPYWVNADDNVKTINFAKAICSETARLATLAIGIQIDGSARAAWLQEQIDKIYFQIRHWVEYGMAYGTIILKPNGKGLDIFTPMDFIITDCDNEGIYGIVFKDSYSENDKYYTRFEYHRFVEVKDGENIYYPYYISNRAYVSRSAKSVGDPIVLNRTKWSDLLPETPPILKANNEKIDGPMFGILRTPQANNLDISSPLGLPIYAEAIEELKDLDVAYSRNVGEIFDSEKIILVDDRLMLKSGQNLKNSRISDIKLPHYAINVFGDGAENFYREIVPSLNTDTRITGINNLLSFVGFKCGYSNGYFVLDEKTGMVTATQVEADDRRTIQLIKDVRDKLESCLDGAIYALNVYADLYGLAPAGNYEITYDFGDITYNREEDRARWWQYVVQGKVPAWMYFRKFEGLSEEDAKAMVQEAQPKDGTRMFEEE
;
A
#
# COMPACT_ATOMS: atom_id res chain seq x y z
N MET A 1 3.03 -15.13 22.59
CA MET A 1 3.17 -14.44 21.27
C MET A 1 4.51 -14.65 20.59
N GLY A 2 5.65 -14.77 21.28
CA GLY A 2 6.97 -15.04 20.69
C GLY A 2 7.04 -16.30 19.82
N LEU A 3 6.39 -17.38 20.25
CA LEU A 3 6.43 -18.68 19.56
C LEU A 3 5.78 -18.67 18.17
N ILE A 4 4.67 -17.93 18.00
CA ILE A 4 3.97 -17.81 16.69
C ILE A 4 4.77 -16.95 15.72
N LYS A 5 5.41 -15.85 16.20
CA LYS A 5 6.28 -15.00 15.38
C LYS A 5 7.52 -15.78 14.94
N TRP A 6 8.15 -16.53 15.87
CA TRP A 6 9.26 -17.43 15.56
C TRP A 6 8.87 -18.50 14.54
N ALA A 7 7.70 -19.13 14.69
CA ALA A 7 7.21 -20.15 13.77
C ALA A 7 7.02 -19.59 12.33
N LYS A 8 6.46 -18.38 12.16
CA LYS A 8 6.31 -17.76 10.83
C LYS A 8 7.66 -17.45 10.16
N LYS A 9 8.66 -16.97 10.93
CA LYS A 9 10.01 -16.73 10.43
C LYS A 9 10.68 -18.04 9.99
N VAL A 10 10.54 -19.10 10.79
CA VAL A 10 11.09 -20.44 10.46
C VAL A 10 10.42 -21.02 9.21
N ILE A 11 9.12 -20.83 9.02
CA ILE A 11 8.40 -21.30 7.83
C ILE A 11 8.93 -20.62 6.57
N GLY A 12 9.09 -19.30 6.59
CA GLY A 12 9.67 -18.55 5.46
C GLY A 12 11.06 -19.06 5.08
N MET A 13 11.92 -19.31 6.08
CA MET A 13 13.26 -19.88 5.88
C MET A 13 13.23 -21.29 5.27
N ILE A 14 12.28 -22.15 5.64
CA ILE A 14 12.15 -23.51 5.10
C ILE A 14 11.80 -23.44 3.61
N PHE A 15 10.85 -22.60 3.21
CA PHE A 15 10.49 -22.44 1.80
C PHE A 15 11.62 -21.84 0.97
N LYS A 16 12.35 -20.85 1.52
CA LYS A 16 13.50 -20.24 0.85
C LYS A 16 14.58 -21.27 0.60
N ARG A 17 14.99 -22.00 1.65
CA ARG A 17 16.01 -23.03 1.56
C ARG A 17 15.66 -24.12 0.54
N GLN A 18 14.40 -24.58 0.51
CA GLN A 18 13.98 -25.58 -0.46
C GLN A 18 14.08 -25.07 -1.89
N ALA A 19 13.66 -23.82 -2.14
CA ALA A 19 13.76 -23.23 -3.48
C ALA A 19 15.23 -23.02 -3.92
N GLU A 20 16.11 -22.62 -3.01
CA GLU A 20 17.54 -22.50 -3.24
C GLU A 20 18.18 -23.86 -3.57
N GLU A 21 17.82 -24.92 -2.85
CA GLU A 21 18.28 -26.29 -3.10
C GLU A 21 17.75 -26.83 -4.44
N ASP A 22 16.45 -26.61 -4.78
CA ASP A 22 15.82 -27.12 -6.00
C ASP A 22 16.43 -26.58 -7.29
N PHE A 23 16.84 -25.33 -7.27
CA PHE A 23 17.36 -24.63 -8.46
C PHE A 23 18.88 -24.37 -8.36
N ASN A 24 19.54 -24.79 -7.28
CA ASN A 24 20.95 -24.57 -7.00
C ASN A 24 21.34 -23.10 -7.15
N VAL A 25 20.62 -22.24 -6.43
CA VAL A 25 20.77 -20.77 -6.44
C VAL A 25 20.82 -20.23 -5.02
N GLU A 26 21.32 -19.01 -4.86
CA GLU A 26 21.32 -18.29 -3.59
C GLU A 26 20.55 -16.97 -3.75
N SER A 27 19.92 -16.52 -2.68
CA SER A 27 19.28 -15.20 -2.63
C SER A 27 20.32 -14.09 -2.61
N VAL A 28 20.14 -13.08 -3.47
CA VAL A 28 20.97 -11.86 -3.46
C VAL A 28 20.53 -10.84 -2.41
N VAL A 29 19.39 -11.08 -1.75
CA VAL A 29 18.88 -10.18 -0.70
C VAL A 29 19.55 -10.50 0.63
N SER A 30 20.10 -9.47 1.27
CA SER A 30 20.79 -9.62 2.56
C SER A 30 19.84 -10.06 3.70
N PRO A 31 20.33 -10.82 4.70
CA PRO A 31 19.52 -11.22 5.86
C PRO A 31 19.00 -10.02 6.67
N GLU A 32 19.74 -8.93 6.70
CA GLU A 32 19.37 -7.66 7.35
C GLU A 32 18.13 -7.07 6.68
N MET A 33 18.12 -7.04 5.34
CA MET A 33 16.99 -6.55 4.54
C MET A 33 15.74 -7.42 4.73
N GLU A 34 15.89 -8.74 4.70
CA GLU A 34 14.80 -9.68 4.98
C GLU A 34 14.20 -9.48 6.38
N SER A 35 15.08 -9.29 7.38
CA SER A 35 14.65 -9.05 8.76
C SER A 35 13.88 -7.74 8.89
N LYS A 36 14.34 -6.68 8.22
CA LYS A 36 13.68 -5.37 8.23
C LYS A 36 12.32 -5.41 7.57
N ILE A 37 12.19 -6.05 6.42
CA ILE A 37 10.91 -6.24 5.73
C ILE A 37 9.94 -7.04 6.61
N ALA A 38 10.41 -8.11 7.27
CA ALA A 38 9.58 -8.92 8.16
C ALA A 38 9.12 -8.14 9.40
N GLU A 39 9.97 -7.27 9.96
CA GLU A 39 9.62 -6.36 11.04
C GLU A 39 8.52 -5.39 10.59
N CYS A 40 8.72 -4.70 9.48
CA CYS A 40 7.75 -3.80 8.90
C CYS A 40 6.41 -4.50 8.60
N ALA A 41 6.44 -5.70 8.02
CA ALA A 41 5.22 -6.47 7.76
C ALA A 41 4.39 -6.74 9.03
N ASN A 42 5.04 -6.94 10.19
CA ASN A 42 4.33 -7.09 11.46
C ASN A 42 3.74 -5.75 11.94
N ILE A 43 4.45 -4.64 11.75
CA ILE A 43 3.98 -3.29 12.08
C ILE A 43 2.73 -2.96 11.24
N TYR A 44 2.78 -3.16 9.93
CA TYR A 44 1.65 -2.94 9.02
C TYR A 44 0.42 -3.78 9.41
N ARG A 45 0.62 -5.01 9.86
CA ARG A 45 -0.46 -5.90 10.35
C ARG A 45 -1.01 -5.52 11.72
N GLY A 46 -0.49 -4.48 12.37
CA GLY A 46 -0.89 -4.07 13.72
C GLY A 46 -0.40 -5.01 14.83
N THR A 47 0.68 -5.73 14.58
CA THR A 47 1.32 -6.63 15.56
C THR A 47 2.81 -6.32 15.73
N PRO A 48 3.19 -5.06 16.01
CA PRO A 48 4.59 -4.71 16.21
C PRO A 48 5.16 -5.37 17.47
N TYR A 49 6.48 -5.41 17.58
CA TYR A 49 7.17 -6.12 18.69
C TYR A 49 6.96 -5.46 20.06
N TRP A 50 6.65 -4.17 20.09
CA TRP A 50 6.42 -3.40 21.33
C TRP A 50 4.99 -3.50 21.87
N VAL A 51 4.05 -4.09 21.13
CA VAL A 51 2.68 -4.32 21.59
C VAL A 51 2.60 -5.66 22.28
N ASN A 52 2.62 -5.64 23.61
CA ASN A 52 2.48 -6.81 24.47
C ASN A 52 1.21 -6.69 25.32
N ALA A 53 0.62 -7.84 25.65
CA ALA A 53 -0.54 -7.87 26.53
C ALA A 53 -0.22 -7.39 27.96
N ASP A 54 1.02 -7.52 28.38
CA ASP A 54 1.47 -7.21 29.74
C ASP A 54 1.75 -5.71 29.95
N ASP A 55 2.11 -4.98 28.89
CA ASP A 55 2.56 -3.57 28.98
C ASP A 55 1.44 -2.54 28.75
N ASN A 56 0.19 -2.98 28.53
CA ASN A 56 -0.97 -2.11 28.20
C ASN A 56 -0.73 -1.14 27.03
N VAL A 57 0.28 -1.40 26.19
CA VAL A 57 0.54 -0.61 24.98
C VAL A 57 -0.35 -1.12 23.84
N LYS A 58 -1.12 -0.21 23.25
CA LYS A 58 -1.99 -0.45 22.09
C LYS A 58 -1.41 0.23 20.88
N THR A 59 -1.54 -0.38 19.70
CA THR A 59 -1.18 0.30 18.46
C THR A 59 -2.38 0.99 17.83
N ILE A 60 -2.17 2.21 17.33
CA ILE A 60 -3.11 2.89 16.44
C ILE A 60 -2.93 2.45 14.98
N ASN A 61 -1.91 1.63 14.71
CA ASN A 61 -1.52 1.13 13.38
C ASN A 61 -1.36 2.25 12.35
N PHE A 62 -0.63 3.30 12.72
CA PHE A 62 -0.46 4.49 11.88
C PHE A 62 0.34 4.17 10.60
N ALA A 63 1.24 3.19 10.62
CA ALA A 63 1.92 2.70 9.43
C ALA A 63 0.96 2.28 8.31
N LYS A 64 -0.13 1.56 8.67
CA LYS A 64 -1.17 1.22 7.70
C LYS A 64 -1.89 2.46 7.18
N ALA A 65 -2.17 3.44 8.03
CA ALA A 65 -2.83 4.68 7.62
C ALA A 65 -1.99 5.44 6.59
N ILE A 66 -0.66 5.54 6.79
CA ILE A 66 0.27 6.16 5.85
C ILE A 66 0.26 5.43 4.50
N CYS A 67 0.38 4.09 4.50
CA CYS A 67 0.39 3.31 3.26
C CYS A 67 -0.93 3.47 2.49
N SER A 68 -2.06 3.42 3.20
CA SER A 68 -3.39 3.58 2.61
C SER A 68 -3.60 4.98 2.04
N GLU A 69 -3.12 6.02 2.74
CA GLU A 69 -3.20 7.41 2.27
C GLU A 69 -2.32 7.63 1.03
N THR A 70 -1.08 7.09 1.04
CA THR A 70 -0.19 7.15 -0.12
C THR A 70 -0.84 6.49 -1.34
N ALA A 71 -1.42 5.30 -1.16
CA ALA A 71 -2.10 4.59 -2.24
C ALA A 71 -3.34 5.34 -2.74
N ARG A 72 -4.12 5.94 -1.83
CA ARG A 72 -5.29 6.76 -2.15
C ARG A 72 -4.91 7.95 -3.04
N LEU A 73 -3.86 8.68 -2.66
CA LEU A 73 -3.39 9.84 -3.40
C LEU A 73 -2.75 9.47 -4.74
N ALA A 74 -1.95 8.40 -4.78
CA ALA A 74 -1.29 7.95 -6.00
C ALA A 74 -2.29 7.47 -7.05
N THR A 75 -3.38 6.82 -6.65
CA THR A 75 -4.39 6.28 -7.55
C THR A 75 -5.65 7.13 -7.68
N LEU A 76 -5.60 8.38 -7.18
CA LEU A 76 -6.71 9.31 -7.34
C LEU A 76 -6.90 9.65 -8.81
N ALA A 77 -8.09 9.33 -9.35
CA ALA A 77 -8.45 9.57 -10.76
C ALA A 77 -7.48 8.93 -11.78
N ILE A 78 -6.89 7.77 -11.43
CA ILE A 78 -6.06 7.01 -12.38
C ILE A 78 -6.88 6.58 -13.59
N GLY A 79 -6.38 6.89 -14.79
CA GLY A 79 -6.83 6.38 -16.08
C GLY A 79 -5.70 5.61 -16.76
N ILE A 80 -6.00 4.43 -17.30
CA ILE A 80 -5.04 3.63 -18.06
C ILE A 80 -5.72 3.28 -19.37
N GLN A 81 -5.16 3.74 -20.47
CA GLN A 81 -5.69 3.53 -21.81
C GLN A 81 -4.63 2.86 -22.69
N ILE A 82 -5.02 1.75 -23.33
CA ILE A 82 -4.15 0.99 -24.23
C ILE A 82 -4.81 0.97 -25.60
N ASP A 83 -4.20 1.68 -26.55
CA ASP A 83 -4.73 1.85 -27.90
C ASP A 83 -3.80 1.20 -28.94
N GLY A 84 -4.35 0.94 -30.13
CA GLY A 84 -3.57 0.50 -31.31
C GLY A 84 -4.24 -0.63 -32.10
N SER A 85 -4.21 -1.87 -31.62
CA SER A 85 -4.62 -3.06 -32.37
C SER A 85 -5.59 -3.94 -31.57
N ALA A 86 -5.99 -5.09 -32.17
CA ALA A 86 -6.74 -6.11 -31.45
C ALA A 86 -5.98 -6.65 -30.21
N ARG A 87 -4.63 -6.64 -30.24
CA ARG A 87 -3.78 -6.94 -29.08
C ARG A 87 -3.97 -5.89 -27.98
N ALA A 88 -3.98 -4.61 -28.33
CA ALA A 88 -4.22 -3.52 -27.40
C ALA A 88 -5.59 -3.64 -26.71
N ALA A 89 -6.65 -3.94 -27.47
CA ALA A 89 -7.98 -4.16 -26.92
C ALA A 89 -8.02 -5.33 -25.90
N TRP A 90 -7.33 -6.42 -26.19
CA TRP A 90 -7.22 -7.55 -25.26
C TRP A 90 -6.43 -7.18 -24.00
N LEU A 91 -5.32 -6.44 -24.14
CA LEU A 91 -4.53 -5.95 -22.99
C LEU A 91 -5.36 -5.01 -22.13
N GLN A 92 -6.13 -4.10 -22.74
CA GLN A 92 -7.04 -3.21 -22.01
C GLN A 92 -8.04 -4.02 -21.18
N GLU A 93 -8.66 -5.05 -21.75
CA GLU A 93 -9.57 -5.92 -21.00
C GLU A 93 -8.92 -6.58 -19.78
N GLN A 94 -7.62 -6.97 -19.87
CA GLN A 94 -6.90 -7.54 -18.72
C GLN A 94 -6.67 -6.49 -17.64
N ILE A 95 -6.32 -5.25 -18.02
CA ILE A 95 -6.12 -4.15 -17.07
C ILE A 95 -7.44 -3.72 -16.42
N ASP A 96 -8.53 -3.67 -17.17
CA ASP A 96 -9.85 -3.34 -16.63
C ASP A 96 -10.31 -4.33 -15.54
N LYS A 97 -9.97 -5.61 -15.67
CA LYS A 97 -10.26 -6.64 -14.65
C LYS A 97 -9.58 -6.38 -13.32
N ILE A 98 -8.40 -5.77 -13.33
CA ILE A 98 -7.60 -5.51 -12.13
C ILE A 98 -7.71 -4.06 -11.64
N TYR A 99 -8.42 -3.20 -12.35
CA TYR A 99 -8.47 -1.76 -12.08
C TYR A 99 -8.77 -1.44 -10.61
N PHE A 100 -9.78 -2.11 -10.02
CA PHE A 100 -10.16 -1.90 -8.62
C PHE A 100 -9.14 -2.44 -7.61
N GLN A 101 -8.20 -3.28 -8.04
CA GLN A 101 -7.14 -3.83 -7.18
C GLN A 101 -5.90 -2.95 -7.13
N ILE A 102 -5.68 -2.08 -8.12
CA ILE A 102 -4.45 -1.27 -8.26
C ILE A 102 -4.18 -0.48 -6.98
N ARG A 103 -5.20 0.15 -6.39
CA ARG A 103 -5.05 0.89 -5.14
C ARG A 103 -4.54 0.03 -3.99
N HIS A 104 -5.08 -1.18 -3.83
CA HIS A 104 -4.64 -2.10 -2.78
C HIS A 104 -3.21 -2.59 -3.05
N TRP A 105 -2.86 -2.80 -4.31
CA TRP A 105 -1.51 -3.21 -4.68
C TRP A 105 -0.49 -2.11 -4.42
N VAL A 106 -0.82 -0.85 -4.70
CA VAL A 106 0.03 0.29 -4.32
C VAL A 106 0.18 0.36 -2.79
N GLU A 107 -0.90 0.16 -2.02
CA GLU A 107 -0.83 0.11 -0.55
C GLU A 107 0.14 -0.99 -0.08
N TYR A 108 0.06 -2.19 -0.68
CA TYR A 108 0.99 -3.27 -0.36
C TYR A 108 2.43 -2.94 -0.80
N GLY A 109 2.62 -2.29 -1.95
CA GLY A 109 3.93 -1.82 -2.39
C GLY A 109 4.57 -0.89 -1.37
N MET A 110 3.81 0.07 -0.86
CA MET A 110 4.27 0.99 0.19
C MET A 110 4.51 0.28 1.53
N ALA A 111 3.68 -0.72 1.86
CA ALA A 111 3.77 -1.45 3.12
C ALA A 111 4.94 -2.44 3.19
N TYR A 112 5.28 -3.08 2.08
CA TYR A 112 6.32 -4.10 1.99
C TYR A 112 7.59 -3.61 1.27
N GLY A 113 7.59 -2.38 0.75
CA GLY A 113 8.70 -1.77 0.03
C GLY A 113 8.82 -2.21 -1.44
N THR A 114 8.36 -3.42 -1.76
CA THR A 114 8.37 -3.97 -3.12
C THR A 114 7.21 -4.94 -3.28
N ILE A 115 6.56 -4.90 -4.44
CA ILE A 115 5.66 -5.95 -4.91
C ILE A 115 5.96 -6.28 -6.37
N ILE A 116 5.57 -7.46 -6.79
CA ILE A 116 5.68 -7.91 -8.17
C ILE A 116 4.30 -8.30 -8.70
N LEU A 117 4.01 -7.86 -9.91
CA LEU A 117 2.82 -8.24 -10.67
C LEU A 117 3.21 -9.21 -11.78
N LYS A 118 2.64 -10.41 -11.79
CA LYS A 118 2.97 -11.46 -12.76
C LYS A 118 1.70 -12.06 -13.39
N PRO A 119 1.68 -12.33 -14.71
CA PRO A 119 0.57 -13.04 -15.35
C PRO A 119 0.36 -14.45 -14.77
N ASN A 120 -0.90 -14.82 -14.59
CA ASN A 120 -1.31 -16.15 -14.10
C ASN A 120 -2.20 -16.92 -15.07
N GLY A 121 -2.39 -16.43 -16.29
CA GLY A 121 -3.27 -17.00 -17.33
C GLY A 121 -4.73 -16.53 -17.25
N LYS A 122 -5.14 -15.85 -16.18
CA LYS A 122 -6.49 -15.27 -16.02
C LYS A 122 -6.47 -13.78 -15.74
N GLY A 123 -5.30 -13.22 -15.52
CA GLY A 123 -5.04 -11.83 -15.15
C GLY A 123 -3.64 -11.69 -14.58
N LEU A 124 -3.49 -10.87 -13.56
CA LEU A 124 -2.24 -10.63 -12.85
C LEU A 124 -2.37 -11.06 -11.38
N ASP A 125 -1.34 -11.74 -10.89
CA ASP A 125 -1.14 -12.03 -9.47
C ASP A 125 -0.13 -11.06 -8.86
N ILE A 126 -0.32 -10.77 -7.57
CA ILE A 126 0.60 -9.98 -6.76
C ILE A 126 1.46 -10.88 -5.89
N PHE A 127 2.76 -10.57 -5.84
CA PHE A 127 3.73 -11.22 -4.97
C PHE A 127 4.39 -10.19 -4.06
N THR A 128 4.46 -10.51 -2.77
CA THR A 128 5.17 -9.71 -1.76
C THR A 128 6.58 -10.29 -1.55
N PRO A 129 7.51 -9.57 -0.90
CA PRO A 129 8.86 -10.09 -0.64
C PRO A 129 8.90 -11.39 0.17
N MET A 130 7.77 -11.84 0.75
CA MET A 130 7.66 -13.13 1.42
C MET A 130 7.33 -14.28 0.45
N ASP A 131 6.96 -13.96 -0.79
CA ASP A 131 6.47 -14.91 -1.77
C ASP A 131 7.41 -15.05 -2.98
N PHE A 132 8.59 -14.43 -2.94
CA PHE A 132 9.61 -14.59 -3.98
C PHE A 132 11.04 -14.51 -3.40
N ILE A 133 12.00 -15.00 -4.20
CA ILE A 133 13.44 -14.96 -3.91
C ILE A 133 14.13 -14.43 -5.15
N ILE A 134 14.89 -13.35 -5.03
CA ILE A 134 15.70 -12.81 -6.12
C ILE A 134 17.06 -13.51 -6.09
N THR A 135 17.46 -14.09 -7.21
CA THR A 135 18.66 -14.91 -7.35
C THR A 135 19.73 -14.25 -8.20
N ASP A 136 19.32 -13.32 -9.06
CA ASP A 136 20.24 -12.59 -9.93
C ASP A 136 19.66 -11.21 -10.27
N CYS A 137 20.47 -10.17 -10.11
CA CYS A 137 20.12 -8.79 -10.43
C CYS A 137 21.37 -7.94 -10.61
N ASP A 138 21.19 -6.81 -11.30
CA ASP A 138 22.15 -5.72 -11.36
C ASP A 138 21.46 -4.37 -11.18
N ASN A 139 22.14 -3.27 -11.57
CA ASN A 139 21.58 -1.92 -11.48
C ASN A 139 20.45 -1.66 -12.49
N GLU A 140 20.34 -2.46 -13.56
CA GLU A 140 19.38 -2.30 -14.63
C GLU A 140 18.10 -3.10 -14.36
N GLY A 141 18.22 -4.29 -13.72
CA GLY A 141 17.04 -5.11 -13.50
C GLY A 141 17.25 -6.39 -12.69
N ILE A 142 16.19 -7.18 -12.63
CA ILE A 142 16.18 -8.52 -12.02
C ILE A 142 16.18 -9.55 -13.16
N TYR A 143 17.18 -10.42 -13.16
CA TYR A 143 17.40 -11.43 -14.19
C TYR A 143 17.08 -12.85 -13.72
N GLY A 144 17.05 -13.06 -12.40
CA GLY A 144 16.71 -14.32 -11.79
C GLY A 144 15.78 -14.15 -10.58
N ILE A 145 14.64 -14.85 -10.58
CA ILE A 145 13.66 -14.78 -9.48
C ILE A 145 12.87 -16.08 -9.37
N VAL A 146 12.69 -16.56 -8.14
CA VAL A 146 11.84 -17.71 -7.83
C VAL A 146 10.58 -17.22 -7.14
N PHE A 147 9.42 -17.49 -7.70
CA PHE A 147 8.12 -17.23 -7.12
C PHE A 147 7.61 -18.45 -6.36
N LYS A 148 6.97 -18.20 -5.22
CA LYS A 148 6.25 -19.21 -4.45
C LYS A 148 4.75 -19.03 -4.64
N ASP A 149 4.10 -20.00 -5.21
CA ASP A 149 2.66 -20.07 -5.36
C ASP A 149 2.10 -21.24 -4.53
N SER A 150 0.92 -21.08 -3.93
CA SER A 150 0.36 -22.07 -3.04
C SER A 150 -1.16 -22.11 -3.08
N TYR A 151 -1.74 -23.31 -2.96
CA TYR A 151 -3.17 -23.47 -2.74
C TYR A 151 -3.42 -24.64 -1.78
N SER A 152 -4.63 -24.72 -1.22
CA SER A 152 -5.07 -25.85 -0.40
C SER A 152 -6.27 -26.54 -1.02
N GLU A 153 -6.29 -27.87 -0.98
CA GLU A 153 -7.36 -28.70 -1.47
C GLU A 153 -7.38 -30.04 -0.76
N ASN A 154 -8.56 -30.50 -0.31
CA ASN A 154 -8.76 -31.77 0.40
C ASN A 154 -7.77 -31.98 1.55
N ASP A 155 -7.66 -30.99 2.45
CA ASP A 155 -6.75 -30.99 3.63
C ASP A 155 -5.25 -31.17 3.27
N LYS A 156 -4.89 -30.86 2.04
CA LYS A 156 -3.50 -30.83 1.57
C LYS A 156 -3.13 -29.42 1.12
N TYR A 157 -1.88 -29.11 1.29
CA TYR A 157 -1.27 -27.86 0.87
C TYR A 157 -0.32 -28.16 -0.29
N TYR A 158 -0.53 -27.47 -1.39
CA TYR A 158 0.28 -27.59 -2.58
C TYR A 158 1.11 -26.32 -2.70
N THR A 159 2.40 -26.47 -2.95
CA THR A 159 3.33 -25.36 -3.16
C THR A 159 4.05 -25.55 -4.46
N ARG A 160 4.15 -24.51 -5.27
CA ARG A 160 4.93 -24.48 -6.49
C ARG A 160 6.01 -23.42 -6.36
N PHE A 161 7.23 -23.78 -6.75
CA PHE A 161 8.31 -22.84 -7.03
C PHE A 161 8.43 -22.68 -8.54
N GLU A 162 8.34 -21.43 -9.00
CA GLU A 162 8.41 -21.04 -10.40
C GLU A 162 9.61 -20.14 -10.57
N TYR A 163 10.66 -20.64 -11.21
CA TYR A 163 11.93 -19.94 -11.40
C TYR A 163 11.99 -19.31 -12.78
N HIS A 164 12.03 -18.01 -12.83
CA HIS A 164 12.22 -17.19 -14.02
C HIS A 164 13.66 -16.74 -14.11
N ARG A 165 14.34 -16.95 -15.25
CA ARG A 165 15.74 -16.57 -15.43
C ARG A 165 16.13 -16.30 -16.87
N PHE A 166 17.08 -15.40 -17.04
CA PHE A 166 17.89 -15.31 -18.24
C PHE A 166 19.11 -16.23 -18.10
N VAL A 167 19.46 -16.97 -19.14
CA VAL A 167 20.60 -17.89 -19.13
C VAL A 167 21.59 -17.49 -20.22
N GLU A 168 22.87 -17.29 -19.85
CA GLU A 168 23.90 -17.01 -20.82
C GLU A 168 24.15 -18.25 -21.68
N VAL A 169 23.97 -18.14 -22.99
CA VAL A 169 24.27 -19.17 -23.95
C VAL A 169 25.28 -18.65 -24.98
N LYS A 170 26.37 -19.40 -25.17
CA LYS A 170 27.41 -19.09 -26.14
C LYS A 170 27.25 -19.95 -27.39
N ASP A 171 27.09 -19.31 -28.55
CA ASP A 171 27.07 -19.93 -29.85
C ASP A 171 28.18 -19.34 -30.71
N GLY A 172 29.34 -20.01 -30.72
CA GLY A 172 30.56 -19.48 -31.31
C GLY A 172 31.06 -18.21 -30.60
N GLU A 173 31.15 -17.11 -31.32
CA GLU A 173 31.52 -15.79 -30.78
C GLU A 173 30.31 -14.98 -30.25
N ASN A 174 29.08 -15.47 -30.51
CA ASN A 174 27.86 -14.77 -30.08
C ASN A 174 27.44 -15.21 -28.69
N ILE A 175 27.14 -14.23 -27.82
CA ILE A 175 26.54 -14.46 -26.51
C ILE A 175 25.10 -13.95 -26.56
N TYR A 176 24.16 -14.77 -26.08
CA TYR A 176 22.76 -14.38 -25.97
C TYR A 176 22.15 -14.92 -24.68
N TYR A 177 21.06 -14.30 -24.24
CA TYR A 177 20.42 -14.55 -22.96
C TYR A 177 18.94 -14.94 -23.15
N PRO A 178 18.65 -16.21 -23.51
CA PRO A 178 17.28 -16.69 -23.60
C PRO A 178 16.62 -16.75 -22.21
N TYR A 179 15.30 -16.53 -22.20
CA TYR A 179 14.50 -16.57 -21.00
C TYR A 179 13.88 -17.95 -20.80
N TYR A 180 13.98 -18.47 -19.58
CA TYR A 180 13.44 -19.78 -19.21
C TYR A 180 12.57 -19.67 -17.95
N ILE A 181 11.59 -20.58 -17.87
CA ILE A 181 10.78 -20.78 -16.66
C ILE A 181 10.88 -22.26 -16.26
N SER A 182 11.22 -22.52 -15.01
CA SER A 182 11.27 -23.87 -14.44
C SER A 182 10.30 -23.99 -13.28
N ASN A 183 9.57 -25.10 -13.19
CA ASN A 183 8.55 -25.34 -12.19
C ASN A 183 8.88 -26.58 -11.35
N ARG A 184 8.74 -26.46 -10.02
CA ARG A 184 8.82 -27.58 -9.07
C ARG A 184 7.60 -27.51 -8.14
N ALA A 185 6.91 -28.63 -7.95
CA ALA A 185 5.71 -28.68 -7.12
C ALA A 185 5.85 -29.67 -5.98
N TYR A 186 5.19 -29.35 -4.88
CA TYR A 186 5.22 -30.09 -3.62
C TYR A 186 3.82 -30.24 -3.04
N VAL A 187 3.63 -31.30 -2.26
CA VAL A 187 2.40 -31.52 -1.50
C VAL A 187 2.71 -31.84 -0.05
N SER A 188 2.01 -31.17 0.87
CA SER A 188 2.16 -31.34 2.31
C SER A 188 0.80 -31.50 2.99
N ARG A 189 0.79 -32.14 4.16
CA ARG A 189 -0.37 -32.13 5.08
C ARG A 189 -0.38 -30.92 6.02
N SER A 190 0.64 -30.10 5.98
CA SER A 190 0.78 -28.92 6.84
C SER A 190 1.12 -27.68 6.03
N ALA A 191 0.44 -26.58 6.28
CA ALA A 191 0.77 -25.26 5.70
C ALA A 191 2.16 -24.76 6.09
N LYS A 192 2.82 -25.40 7.05
CA LYS A 192 4.13 -25.00 7.61
C LYS A 192 5.29 -25.81 7.05
N SER A 193 5.05 -26.68 6.08
CA SER A 193 6.06 -27.56 5.49
C SER A 193 5.91 -27.56 3.98
N VAL A 194 7.03 -27.66 3.26
CA VAL A 194 7.03 -27.83 1.79
C VAL A 194 6.41 -29.18 1.43
N GLY A 195 6.77 -30.25 2.15
CA GLY A 195 6.30 -31.61 1.94
C GLY A 195 7.09 -32.38 0.89
N ASP A 196 6.41 -33.34 0.23
CA ASP A 196 7.01 -34.22 -0.74
C ASP A 196 6.87 -33.69 -2.18
N PRO A 197 7.86 -33.94 -3.08
CA PRO A 197 7.75 -33.51 -4.46
C PRO A 197 6.59 -34.24 -5.17
N ILE A 198 5.87 -33.49 -6.01
CA ILE A 198 4.75 -34.00 -6.81
C ILE A 198 4.87 -33.53 -8.25
N VAL A 199 4.51 -34.40 -9.20
CA VAL A 199 4.48 -34.02 -10.62
C VAL A 199 3.36 -33.03 -10.91
N LEU A 200 3.62 -32.03 -11.75
CA LEU A 200 2.68 -30.94 -12.07
C LEU A 200 1.32 -31.44 -12.58
N ASN A 201 1.29 -32.52 -13.34
CA ASN A 201 0.05 -33.09 -13.90
C ASN A 201 -0.94 -33.62 -12.86
N ARG A 202 -0.56 -33.74 -11.58
CA ARG A 202 -1.42 -34.10 -10.44
C ARG A 202 -1.84 -32.88 -9.61
N THR A 203 -1.65 -31.69 -10.10
CA THR A 203 -1.92 -30.42 -9.43
C THR A 203 -2.77 -29.51 -10.30
N LYS A 204 -3.19 -28.36 -9.79
CA LYS A 204 -3.88 -27.32 -10.59
C LYS A 204 -2.97 -26.69 -11.66
N TRP A 205 -1.69 -26.97 -11.62
CA TRP A 205 -0.68 -26.52 -12.58
C TRP A 205 -0.36 -27.57 -13.65
N SER A 206 -1.31 -28.45 -13.97
CA SER A 206 -1.16 -29.55 -14.94
C SER A 206 -0.76 -29.10 -16.33
N ASP A 207 -1.13 -27.88 -16.70
CA ASP A 207 -0.88 -27.32 -18.03
C ASP A 207 0.52 -26.67 -18.15
N LEU A 208 1.28 -26.61 -17.04
CA LEU A 208 2.62 -26.03 -17.02
C LEU A 208 3.70 -27.12 -17.24
N LEU A 209 4.77 -26.72 -17.90
CA LEU A 209 5.93 -27.57 -18.09
C LEU A 209 6.88 -27.50 -16.89
N PRO A 210 7.55 -28.62 -16.52
CA PRO A 210 8.61 -28.59 -15.51
C PRO A 210 9.77 -27.66 -15.88
N GLU A 211 10.05 -27.53 -17.20
CA GLU A 211 10.99 -26.58 -17.78
C GLU A 211 10.49 -26.16 -19.16
N THR A 212 10.42 -24.86 -19.41
CA THR A 212 10.01 -24.36 -20.72
C THR A 212 11.18 -24.41 -21.72
N PRO A 213 10.91 -24.54 -23.05
CA PRO A 213 11.88 -24.10 -24.03
C PRO A 213 12.19 -22.61 -23.89
N PRO A 214 13.24 -22.08 -24.57
CA PRO A 214 13.47 -20.64 -24.62
C PRO A 214 12.20 -19.89 -25.02
N ILE A 215 11.81 -18.91 -24.21
CA ILE A 215 10.60 -18.14 -24.48
C ILE A 215 10.93 -17.03 -25.47
N LEU A 216 10.12 -16.96 -26.53
CA LEU A 216 10.26 -16.01 -27.64
C LEU A 216 8.95 -15.24 -27.84
N LYS A 217 9.03 -14.06 -28.43
CA LYS A 217 7.88 -13.30 -28.95
C LYS A 217 7.29 -13.97 -30.20
N ALA A 218 6.13 -13.53 -30.66
CA ALA A 218 5.40 -14.11 -31.81
C ALA A 218 6.23 -14.19 -33.12
N ASN A 219 7.16 -13.26 -33.32
CA ASN A 219 8.05 -13.21 -34.51
C ASN A 219 9.36 -14.01 -34.33
N ASN A 220 9.44 -14.89 -33.34
CA ASN A 220 10.69 -15.53 -32.92
C ASN A 220 11.76 -14.56 -32.40
N GLU A 221 11.36 -13.35 -32.06
CA GLU A 221 12.25 -12.38 -31.40
C GLU A 221 12.51 -12.79 -29.95
N LYS A 222 13.69 -12.44 -29.45
CA LYS A 222 14.08 -12.67 -28.06
C LYS A 222 13.29 -11.75 -27.15
N ILE A 223 13.07 -12.19 -25.92
CA ILE A 223 12.50 -11.38 -24.86
C ILE A 223 13.59 -10.44 -24.35
N ASP A 224 13.25 -9.17 -24.19
CA ASP A 224 14.18 -8.09 -23.80
C ASP A 224 14.05 -7.73 -22.31
N GLY A 225 12.97 -8.18 -21.64
CA GLY A 225 12.68 -7.85 -20.24
C GLY A 225 12.04 -9.02 -19.49
N PRO A 226 11.98 -8.95 -18.17
CA PRO A 226 11.36 -9.97 -17.34
C PRO A 226 9.85 -10.06 -17.59
N MET A 227 9.28 -11.25 -17.41
CA MET A 227 7.84 -11.47 -17.57
C MET A 227 7.04 -11.10 -16.32
N PHE A 228 7.32 -9.95 -15.73
CA PHE A 228 6.62 -9.40 -14.58
C PHE A 228 6.89 -7.89 -14.44
N GLY A 229 6.01 -7.18 -13.76
CA GLY A 229 6.20 -5.77 -13.38
C GLY A 229 6.60 -5.65 -11.92
N ILE A 230 7.43 -4.66 -11.59
CA ILE A 230 7.95 -4.43 -10.24
C ILE A 230 7.56 -3.04 -9.77
N LEU A 231 6.85 -2.96 -8.64
CA LEU A 231 6.62 -1.71 -7.92
C LEU A 231 7.55 -1.65 -6.72
N ARG A 232 8.47 -0.69 -6.72
CA ARG A 232 9.36 -0.38 -5.59
C ARG A 232 8.99 0.98 -5.02
N THR A 233 9.15 1.13 -3.70
CA THR A 233 9.07 2.45 -3.06
C THR A 233 10.10 3.41 -3.68
N PRO A 234 9.78 4.70 -3.84
CA PRO A 234 10.68 5.66 -4.48
C PRO A 234 11.89 6.03 -3.60
N GLN A 235 11.83 5.76 -2.30
CA GLN A 235 12.90 6.09 -1.37
C GLN A 235 14.15 5.24 -1.59
N ALA A 236 15.32 5.83 -1.38
CA ALA A 236 16.58 5.10 -1.43
C ALA A 236 16.65 4.05 -0.32
N ASN A 237 17.22 2.89 -0.64
CA ASN A 237 17.49 1.87 0.35
C ASN A 237 18.83 2.19 1.04
N ASN A 238 18.77 2.68 2.27
CA ASN A 238 19.93 3.03 3.09
C ASN A 238 20.44 1.87 3.94
N LEU A 239 19.71 0.75 3.99
CA LEU A 239 20.10 -0.44 4.73
C LEU A 239 21.03 -1.33 3.89
N ASP A 240 20.69 -1.50 2.61
CA ASP A 240 21.42 -2.32 1.65
C ASP A 240 21.32 -1.69 0.26
N ILE A 241 22.37 -0.94 -0.11
CA ILE A 241 22.42 -0.17 -1.36
C ILE A 241 22.39 -1.11 -2.58
N SER A 242 22.92 -2.32 -2.43
CA SER A 242 22.98 -3.33 -3.50
C SER A 242 21.68 -4.13 -3.65
N SER A 243 20.77 -4.03 -2.68
CA SER A 243 19.53 -4.78 -2.71
C SER A 243 18.59 -4.31 -3.83
N PRO A 244 18.05 -5.23 -4.62
CA PRO A 244 17.03 -4.93 -5.62
C PRO A 244 15.67 -4.55 -5.01
N LEU A 245 15.50 -4.71 -3.69
CA LEU A 245 14.27 -4.40 -2.97
C LEU A 245 14.26 -2.96 -2.44
N GLY A 246 13.10 -2.32 -2.47
CA GLY A 246 12.86 -1.07 -1.76
C GLY A 246 12.52 -1.32 -0.28
N LEU A 247 12.75 -0.32 0.56
CA LEU A 247 12.29 -0.32 1.94
C LEU A 247 10.82 0.11 2.04
N PRO A 248 10.02 -0.44 2.97
CA PRO A 248 8.71 0.10 3.30
C PRO A 248 8.76 1.59 3.59
N ILE A 249 7.75 2.35 3.14
CA ILE A 249 7.75 3.82 3.21
C ILE A 249 7.97 4.39 4.63
N TYR A 250 7.60 3.62 5.66
CA TYR A 250 7.74 3.98 7.08
C TYR A 250 8.92 3.29 7.77
N ALA A 251 9.79 2.60 7.02
CA ALA A 251 10.89 1.81 7.61
C ALA A 251 11.86 2.64 8.45
N GLU A 252 12.04 3.92 8.12
CA GLU A 252 12.90 4.86 8.87
C GLU A 252 12.20 5.51 10.07
N ALA A 253 10.87 5.35 10.19
CA ALA A 253 10.06 5.97 11.23
C ALA A 253 9.60 4.97 12.31
N ILE A 254 10.25 3.79 12.42
CA ILE A 254 9.78 2.72 13.32
C ILE A 254 9.85 3.13 14.79
N GLU A 255 10.90 3.83 15.20
CA GLU A 255 11.05 4.27 16.60
C GLU A 255 9.98 5.33 16.95
N GLU A 256 9.70 6.27 16.04
CA GLU A 256 8.66 7.26 16.22
C GLU A 256 7.26 6.64 16.21
N LEU A 257 7.02 5.60 15.41
CA LEU A 257 5.77 4.83 15.44
C LEU A 257 5.57 4.12 16.79
N LYS A 258 6.64 3.59 17.37
CA LYS A 258 6.62 3.01 18.70
C LYS A 258 6.31 4.07 19.76
N ASP A 259 6.99 5.22 19.71
CA ASP A 259 6.76 6.32 20.64
C ASP A 259 5.33 6.88 20.51
N LEU A 260 4.79 6.93 19.30
CA LEU A 260 3.42 7.33 19.04
C LEU A 260 2.40 6.37 19.67
N ASP A 261 2.59 5.04 19.54
CA ASP A 261 1.74 4.03 20.16
C ASP A 261 1.80 4.12 21.70
N VAL A 262 2.98 4.37 22.28
CA VAL A 262 3.17 4.59 23.71
C VAL A 262 2.49 5.88 24.17
N ALA A 263 2.66 6.99 23.45
CA ALA A 263 2.03 8.28 23.77
C ALA A 263 0.51 8.18 23.73
N TYR A 264 -0.02 7.54 22.68
CA TYR A 264 -1.46 7.27 22.56
C TYR A 264 -1.99 6.43 23.72
N SER A 265 -1.30 5.34 24.07
CA SER A 265 -1.71 4.44 25.15
C SER A 265 -1.72 5.15 26.50
N ARG A 266 -0.72 6.01 26.77
CA ARG A 266 -0.64 6.84 27.96
C ARG A 266 -1.75 7.88 28.02
N ASN A 267 -2.10 8.51 26.89
CA ASN A 267 -3.22 9.46 26.82
C ASN A 267 -4.55 8.78 27.15
N VAL A 268 -4.79 7.58 26.59
CA VAL A 268 -5.98 6.77 26.92
C VAL A 268 -5.96 6.34 28.39
N GLY A 269 -4.81 5.95 28.93
CA GLY A 269 -4.64 5.60 30.34
C GLY A 269 -5.00 6.77 31.27
N GLU A 270 -4.53 8.00 30.98
CA GLU A 270 -4.85 9.18 31.79
C GLU A 270 -6.35 9.49 31.80
N ILE A 271 -7.04 9.29 30.67
CA ILE A 271 -8.49 9.47 30.63
C ILE A 271 -9.19 8.50 31.61
N PHE A 272 -8.71 7.25 31.70
CA PHE A 272 -9.24 6.28 32.67
C PHE A 272 -8.81 6.63 34.11
N ASP A 273 -7.56 7.04 34.32
CA ASP A 273 -7.03 7.37 35.65
C ASP A 273 -7.54 8.71 36.17
N SER A 274 -8.10 9.56 35.30
CA SER A 274 -8.73 10.84 35.66
C SER A 274 -10.14 10.67 36.24
N GLU A 275 -10.67 9.46 36.31
CA GLU A 275 -11.90 9.20 37.02
C GLU A 275 -11.74 9.65 38.49
N LYS A 276 -12.79 10.31 38.99
CA LYS A 276 -12.88 10.80 40.36
C LYS A 276 -12.53 9.70 41.37
N ILE A 277 -11.48 9.92 42.17
CA ILE A 277 -11.08 9.00 43.22
C ILE A 277 -11.66 9.54 44.54
N ILE A 278 -12.45 8.74 45.22
CA ILE A 278 -12.99 9.07 46.52
C ILE A 278 -12.31 8.20 47.59
N LEU A 279 -11.54 8.80 48.45
CA LEU A 279 -10.96 8.15 49.63
C LEU A 279 -11.95 8.23 50.78
N VAL A 280 -12.39 7.09 51.29
CA VAL A 280 -13.38 7.04 52.39
C VAL A 280 -12.83 6.19 53.53
N ASP A 281 -13.08 6.61 54.76
CA ASP A 281 -12.74 5.86 55.95
C ASP A 281 -13.60 4.56 56.00
N ASP A 282 -12.94 3.43 56.29
CA ASP A 282 -13.55 2.10 56.41
C ASP A 282 -14.76 2.09 57.38
N ARG A 283 -14.71 2.91 58.45
CA ARG A 283 -15.81 3.06 59.40
C ARG A 283 -17.09 3.65 58.81
N LEU A 284 -16.97 4.52 57.78
CA LEU A 284 -18.12 5.08 57.06
C LEU A 284 -18.83 4.05 56.19
N MET A 285 -18.06 3.12 55.64
CA MET A 285 -18.56 2.03 54.78
C MET A 285 -19.30 0.95 55.62
N LEU A 286 -18.83 0.69 56.83
CA LEU A 286 -19.45 -0.29 57.75
C LEU A 286 -20.76 0.18 58.33
N LYS A 287 -21.00 1.48 58.49
CA LYS A 287 -22.25 2.05 59.04
C LYS A 287 -23.47 1.89 58.13
N SER A 288 -23.30 1.64 56.85
CA SER A 288 -24.43 1.50 55.90
C SER A 288 -25.00 0.12 55.78
N GLY A 289 -24.46 -0.93 56.49
CA GLY A 289 -25.02 -2.28 56.52
C GLY A 289 -24.97 -3.04 55.19
N GLN A 290 -24.34 -2.49 54.20
CA GLN A 290 -24.20 -3.12 52.89
C GLN A 290 -22.82 -3.81 52.80
N ASN A 291 -22.84 -5.14 52.78
CA ASN A 291 -21.71 -5.96 52.42
C ASN A 291 -21.43 -5.74 50.92
N LEU A 292 -20.47 -4.92 50.60
CA LEU A 292 -20.00 -4.61 49.23
C LEU A 292 -19.60 -5.88 48.44
N LYS A 293 -19.35 -7.00 49.14
CA LYS A 293 -19.03 -8.30 48.52
C LYS A 293 -20.21 -8.99 47.81
N ASN A 294 -21.46 -8.56 48.05
CA ASN A 294 -22.66 -9.20 47.52
C ASN A 294 -23.54 -8.26 46.65
N SER A 295 -23.12 -7.04 46.37
CA SER A 295 -23.89 -6.20 45.45
C SER A 295 -23.56 -6.57 44.01
N ARG A 296 -24.59 -6.85 43.20
CA ARG A 296 -24.49 -7.02 41.72
C ARG A 296 -24.12 -5.73 40.97
N ILE A 297 -23.32 -4.85 41.59
CA ILE A 297 -22.80 -3.60 41.04
C ILE A 297 -21.46 -3.87 40.36
N SER A 298 -21.08 -5.11 40.14
CA SER A 298 -19.81 -5.46 39.44
C SER A 298 -19.75 -5.05 37.98
N ASP A 299 -20.88 -4.67 37.38
CA ASP A 299 -20.92 -4.28 35.95
C ASP A 299 -20.90 -2.77 35.70
N ILE A 300 -21.04 -1.98 36.76
CA ILE A 300 -20.82 -0.51 36.67
C ILE A 300 -19.37 -0.28 37.10
N LYS A 301 -18.53 0.21 36.20
CA LYS A 301 -17.19 0.72 36.53
C LYS A 301 -17.38 1.95 37.43
N LEU A 302 -17.49 1.71 38.74
CA LEU A 302 -17.47 2.79 39.73
C LEU A 302 -16.08 3.43 39.74
N PRO A 303 -15.97 4.76 40.04
CA PRO A 303 -14.69 5.40 40.25
C PRO A 303 -13.85 4.62 41.26
N HIS A 304 -12.53 4.57 41.06
CA HIS A 304 -11.62 3.82 41.91
C HIS A 304 -11.75 4.33 43.35
N TYR A 305 -12.31 3.50 44.24
CA TYR A 305 -12.34 3.80 45.68
C TYR A 305 -11.06 3.23 46.31
N ALA A 306 -10.27 4.07 46.93
CA ALA A 306 -9.20 3.65 47.82
C ALA A 306 -9.69 3.73 49.27
N ILE A 307 -9.67 2.62 50.00
CA ILE A 307 -10.04 2.60 51.43
C ILE A 307 -8.80 3.00 52.22
N ASN A 308 -8.94 3.99 53.08
CA ASN A 308 -7.84 4.37 53.96
C ASN A 308 -7.72 3.35 55.11
N VAL A 309 -6.58 2.66 55.15
CA VAL A 309 -6.30 1.60 56.15
C VAL A 309 -5.67 2.16 57.42
N PHE A 310 -5.43 3.46 57.51
CA PHE A 310 -4.80 4.10 58.67
C PHE A 310 -5.85 4.38 59.76
N GLY A 311 -6.20 3.35 60.55
CA GLY A 311 -7.00 3.49 61.72
C GLY A 311 -6.16 3.83 62.95
N ASP A 312 -6.06 5.08 63.32
CA ASP A 312 -6.00 5.49 64.71
C ASP A 312 -6.30 7.01 64.82
N GLY A 313 -7.53 7.30 65.22
CA GLY A 313 -7.84 8.58 65.83
C GLY A 313 -8.29 9.76 64.95
N ALA A 314 -8.42 9.59 63.65
CA ALA A 314 -8.96 10.67 62.81
C ALA A 314 -10.49 10.54 62.65
N GLU A 315 -11.21 11.60 62.92
CA GLU A 315 -12.64 11.71 62.68
C GLU A 315 -12.92 11.56 61.17
N ASN A 316 -13.84 10.67 60.78
CA ASN A 316 -14.46 10.51 59.47
C ASN A 316 -13.71 11.09 58.28
N PHE A 317 -12.68 10.36 57.80
CA PHE A 317 -11.87 10.85 56.67
C PHE A 317 -12.65 10.66 55.36
N TYR A 318 -12.92 11.74 54.65
CA TYR A 318 -13.42 11.78 53.28
C TYR A 318 -12.57 12.76 52.49
N ARG A 319 -11.97 12.27 51.42
CA ARG A 319 -11.20 13.13 50.49
C ARG A 319 -11.55 12.77 49.07
N GLU A 320 -11.92 13.78 48.33
CA GLU A 320 -12.12 13.70 46.89
C GLU A 320 -10.85 14.16 46.17
N ILE A 321 -10.35 13.34 45.30
CA ILE A 321 -9.23 13.64 44.43
C ILE A 321 -9.76 13.65 43.01
N VAL A 322 -9.74 14.82 42.37
CA VAL A 322 -10.07 15.00 40.96
C VAL A 322 -8.77 15.38 40.28
N PRO A 323 -8.12 14.41 39.59
CA PRO A 323 -6.91 14.72 38.81
C PRO A 323 -7.23 15.72 37.69
N SER A 324 -6.33 16.69 37.46
CA SER A 324 -6.43 17.56 36.29
C SER A 324 -5.95 16.83 35.06
N LEU A 325 -6.72 16.89 33.99
CA LEU A 325 -6.34 16.35 32.69
C LEU A 325 -5.35 17.29 32.00
N ASN A 326 -4.26 16.72 31.46
CA ASN A 326 -3.29 17.43 30.64
C ASN A 326 -3.49 17.10 29.13
N THR A 327 -4.73 16.95 28.70
CA THR A 327 -5.12 16.48 27.37
C THR A 327 -4.50 17.32 26.27
N ASP A 328 -4.54 18.66 26.38
CA ASP A 328 -4.02 19.56 25.34
C ASP A 328 -2.51 19.39 25.13
N THR A 329 -1.73 19.30 26.22
CA THR A 329 -0.28 19.06 26.14
C THR A 329 0.04 17.71 25.52
N ARG A 330 -0.76 16.68 25.82
CA ARG A 330 -0.57 15.33 25.24
C ARG A 330 -0.96 15.29 23.77
N ILE A 331 -2.06 15.93 23.37
CA ILE A 331 -2.47 16.05 21.96
C ILE A 331 -1.38 16.78 21.17
N THR A 332 -0.82 17.86 21.72
CA THR A 332 0.32 18.56 21.10
C THR A 332 1.52 17.62 20.91
N GLY A 333 1.85 16.82 21.93
CA GLY A 333 2.93 15.82 21.83
C GLY A 333 2.65 14.75 20.77
N ILE A 334 1.42 14.24 20.69
CA ILE A 334 0.99 13.27 19.67
C ILE A 334 1.07 13.89 18.27
N ASN A 335 0.61 15.14 18.08
CA ASN A 335 0.68 15.84 16.81
C ASN A 335 2.12 16.07 16.34
N ASN A 336 3.04 16.35 17.25
CA ASN A 336 4.47 16.43 16.92
C ASN A 336 5.01 15.07 16.43
N LEU A 337 4.68 13.96 17.10
CA LEU A 337 5.09 12.62 16.67
C LEU A 337 4.48 12.26 15.31
N LEU A 338 3.20 12.56 15.08
CA LEU A 338 2.56 12.36 13.76
C LEU A 338 3.26 13.14 12.67
N SER A 339 3.64 14.40 12.94
CA SER A 339 4.41 15.23 11.99
C SER A 339 5.79 14.65 11.70
N PHE A 340 6.51 14.17 12.71
CA PHE A 340 7.82 13.55 12.52
C PHE A 340 7.73 12.25 11.70
N VAL A 341 6.77 11.37 12.02
CA VAL A 341 6.53 10.16 11.25
C VAL A 341 6.19 10.51 9.79
N GLY A 342 5.26 11.44 9.58
CA GLY A 342 4.88 11.92 8.25
C GLY A 342 6.10 12.46 7.49
N PHE A 343 6.91 13.30 8.13
CA PHE A 343 8.12 13.87 7.53
C PHE A 343 9.11 12.79 7.08
N LYS A 344 9.37 11.76 7.91
CA LYS A 344 10.25 10.64 7.55
C LYS A 344 9.67 9.80 6.41
N CYS A 345 8.35 9.70 6.31
CA CYS A 345 7.68 9.01 5.21
C CYS A 345 7.58 9.81 3.90
N GLY A 346 8.10 11.06 3.87
CA GLY A 346 8.09 11.91 2.68
C GLY A 346 6.92 12.88 2.58
N TYR A 347 6.06 12.97 3.60
CA TYR A 347 4.96 13.93 3.64
C TYR A 347 5.43 15.31 4.09
N SER A 348 4.65 16.32 3.76
CA SER A 348 4.85 17.69 4.23
C SER A 348 4.60 17.77 5.73
N ASN A 349 5.30 18.71 6.39
CA ASN A 349 5.16 18.90 7.84
C ASN A 349 3.72 19.28 8.20
N GLY A 350 3.15 18.61 9.19
CA GLY A 350 1.78 18.87 9.65
C GLY A 350 0.68 18.30 8.73
N TYR A 351 1.02 17.45 7.75
CA TYR A 351 0.02 16.76 6.94
C TYR A 351 -0.87 15.85 7.80
N PHE A 352 -0.27 15.10 8.72
CA PHE A 352 -0.99 14.27 9.69
C PHE A 352 -1.04 15.01 11.04
N VAL A 353 -2.16 15.65 11.33
CA VAL A 353 -2.46 16.29 12.62
C VAL A 353 -3.89 15.99 13.03
N LEU A 354 -4.14 15.96 14.35
CA LEU A 354 -5.46 15.68 14.91
C LEU A 354 -6.30 16.95 15.09
N ASP A 355 -5.68 18.13 15.02
CA ASP A 355 -6.37 19.40 15.19
C ASP A 355 -6.84 19.96 13.85
N GLU A 356 -8.04 20.52 13.82
CA GLU A 356 -8.51 21.29 12.67
C GLU A 356 -7.63 22.53 12.46
N LYS A 357 -7.12 22.70 11.24
CA LYS A 357 -6.44 23.94 10.84
C LYS A 357 -7.46 25.08 10.85
N THR A 358 -7.57 25.79 11.97
CA THR A 358 -8.36 27.01 12.09
C THR A 358 -7.58 28.19 11.51
N GLY A 359 -7.72 28.43 10.21
CA GLY A 359 -7.14 29.59 9.55
C GLY A 359 -7.51 29.64 8.07
N MET A 360 -7.85 30.84 7.55
CA MET A 360 -7.94 31.06 6.11
C MET A 360 -6.53 30.97 5.51
N VAL A 361 -6.19 29.81 4.93
CA VAL A 361 -4.95 29.60 4.20
C VAL A 361 -5.25 29.83 2.71
N THR A 362 -4.42 30.63 2.03
CA THR A 362 -4.58 30.82 0.58
C THR A 362 -4.16 29.56 -0.17
N ALA A 363 -4.79 29.25 -1.31
CA ALA A 363 -4.46 28.08 -2.13
C ALA A 363 -2.97 27.99 -2.48
N THR A 364 -2.33 29.11 -2.80
CA THR A 364 -0.88 29.22 -3.07
C THR A 364 -0.03 28.82 -1.85
N GLN A 365 -0.51 29.08 -0.65
CA GLN A 365 0.21 28.73 0.57
C GLN A 365 0.08 27.22 0.85
N VAL A 366 -1.08 26.64 0.59
CA VAL A 366 -1.31 25.18 0.64
C VAL A 366 -0.41 24.46 -0.37
N GLU A 367 -0.32 24.92 -1.61
CA GLU A 367 0.56 24.35 -2.62
C GLU A 367 2.05 24.42 -2.23
N ALA A 368 2.49 25.54 -1.62
CA ALA A 368 3.86 25.68 -1.16
C ALA A 368 4.16 24.75 0.02
N ASP A 369 3.22 24.60 0.94
CA ASP A 369 3.36 23.75 2.12
C ASP A 369 3.31 22.26 1.75
N ASP A 370 2.54 21.87 0.71
CA ASP A 370 2.34 20.46 0.34
C ASP A 370 3.29 19.94 -0.74
N ARG A 371 4.27 20.73 -1.18
CA ARG A 371 5.22 20.34 -2.26
C ARG A 371 5.86 18.99 -2.05
N ARG A 372 6.24 18.67 -0.83
CA ARG A 372 6.92 17.42 -0.49
C ARG A 372 5.98 16.22 -0.67
N THR A 373 4.75 16.33 -0.20
CA THR A 373 3.71 15.32 -0.41
C THR A 373 3.43 15.12 -1.90
N ILE A 374 3.29 16.21 -2.65
CA ILE A 374 3.05 16.17 -4.10
C ILE A 374 4.20 15.44 -4.81
N GLN A 375 5.46 15.73 -4.45
CA GLN A 375 6.62 15.07 -5.05
C GLN A 375 6.63 13.58 -4.72
N LEU A 376 6.40 13.21 -3.45
CA LEU A 376 6.28 11.80 -3.04
C LEU A 376 5.26 11.06 -3.90
N ILE A 377 4.08 11.64 -4.09
CA ILE A 377 3.01 10.99 -4.85
C ILE A 377 3.36 10.88 -6.34
N LYS A 378 4.03 11.89 -6.92
CA LYS A 378 4.55 11.80 -8.29
C LYS A 378 5.56 10.67 -8.43
N ASP A 379 6.51 10.58 -7.52
CA ASP A 379 7.52 9.52 -7.53
C ASP A 379 6.90 8.12 -7.40
N VAL A 380 5.83 7.99 -6.59
CA VAL A 380 5.07 6.72 -6.48
C VAL A 380 4.33 6.41 -7.79
N ARG A 381 3.75 7.42 -8.46
CA ARG A 381 3.06 7.26 -9.75
C ARG A 381 4.04 6.81 -10.84
N ASP A 382 5.21 7.40 -10.91
CA ASP A 382 6.26 7.00 -11.88
C ASP A 382 6.69 5.54 -11.67
N LYS A 383 6.79 5.09 -10.40
CA LYS A 383 7.07 3.69 -10.09
C LYS A 383 5.90 2.76 -10.42
N LEU A 384 4.67 3.23 -10.27
CA LEU A 384 3.48 2.48 -10.65
C LEU A 384 3.37 2.33 -12.18
N GLU A 385 3.63 3.39 -12.96
CA GLU A 385 3.71 3.33 -14.42
C GLU A 385 4.71 2.27 -14.87
N SER A 386 5.94 2.35 -14.38
CA SER A 386 6.99 1.38 -14.71
C SER A 386 6.59 -0.07 -14.36
N CYS A 387 5.89 -0.26 -13.24
CA CYS A 387 5.39 -1.58 -12.84
C CYS A 387 4.30 -2.09 -13.79
N LEU A 388 3.37 -1.23 -14.17
CA LEU A 388 2.28 -1.58 -15.08
C LEU A 388 2.83 -1.84 -16.49
N ASP A 389 3.79 -1.06 -16.98
CA ASP A 389 4.47 -1.31 -18.25
C ASP A 389 5.12 -2.70 -18.29
N GLY A 390 5.84 -3.07 -17.22
CA GLY A 390 6.41 -4.42 -17.11
C GLY A 390 5.35 -5.52 -17.05
N ALA A 391 4.24 -5.29 -16.35
CA ALA A 391 3.14 -6.24 -16.27
C ALA A 391 2.39 -6.38 -17.61
N ILE A 392 2.16 -5.28 -18.33
CA ILE A 392 1.53 -5.27 -19.67
C ILE A 392 2.45 -5.94 -20.68
N TYR A 393 3.77 -5.65 -20.63
CA TYR A 393 4.76 -6.36 -21.46
C TYR A 393 4.71 -7.87 -21.22
N ALA A 394 4.67 -8.31 -19.96
CA ALA A 394 4.55 -9.71 -19.60
C ALA A 394 3.25 -10.34 -20.12
N LEU A 395 2.11 -9.63 -20.00
CA LEU A 395 0.83 -10.06 -20.58
C LEU A 395 0.91 -10.18 -22.11
N ASN A 396 1.58 -9.24 -22.79
CA ASN A 396 1.78 -9.30 -24.24
C ASN A 396 2.56 -10.54 -24.66
N VAL A 397 3.68 -10.85 -24.00
CA VAL A 397 4.45 -12.08 -24.26
C VAL A 397 3.62 -13.32 -23.95
N TYR A 398 2.85 -13.29 -22.87
CA TYR A 398 1.97 -14.38 -22.47
C TYR A 398 0.88 -14.65 -23.51
N ALA A 399 0.32 -13.59 -24.10
CA ALA A 399 -0.65 -13.71 -25.19
C ALA A 399 -0.05 -14.33 -26.46
N ASP A 400 1.23 -14.08 -26.73
CA ASP A 400 1.94 -14.76 -27.84
C ASP A 400 2.15 -16.24 -27.55
N LEU A 401 2.58 -16.60 -26.34
CA LEU A 401 2.85 -17.99 -25.95
C LEU A 401 1.60 -18.88 -26.03
N TYR A 402 0.45 -18.35 -25.63
CA TYR A 402 -0.80 -19.12 -25.55
C TYR A 402 -1.79 -18.79 -26.67
N GLY A 403 -1.42 -17.93 -27.63
CA GLY A 403 -2.29 -17.54 -28.74
C GLY A 403 -3.61 -16.87 -28.29
N LEU A 404 -3.58 -16.06 -27.21
CA LEU A 404 -4.77 -15.50 -26.59
C LEU A 404 -5.35 -14.32 -27.35
N ALA A 405 -4.52 -13.60 -28.12
CA ALA A 405 -4.92 -12.50 -28.99
C ALA A 405 -3.96 -12.38 -30.18
N PRO A 406 -4.38 -11.82 -31.32
CA PRO A 406 -3.49 -11.59 -32.47
C PRO A 406 -2.33 -10.69 -32.09
N ALA A 407 -1.15 -10.93 -32.64
CA ALA A 407 -0.01 -10.01 -32.49
C ALA A 407 -0.33 -8.64 -33.09
N GLY A 408 0.13 -7.57 -32.45
CA GLY A 408 -0.12 -6.21 -32.90
C GLY A 408 0.54 -5.18 -32.00
N ASN A 409 0.69 -3.96 -32.52
CA ASN A 409 1.25 -2.85 -31.77
C ASN A 409 0.26 -2.33 -30.74
N TYR A 410 0.77 -1.81 -29.64
CA TYR A 410 0.00 -1.13 -28.61
C TYR A 410 0.78 0.07 -28.07
N GLU A 411 0.05 1.06 -27.62
CA GLU A 411 0.55 2.26 -26.94
C GLU A 411 -0.21 2.45 -25.64
N ILE A 412 0.50 2.75 -24.57
CA ILE A 412 -0.07 2.90 -23.24
C ILE A 412 -0.06 4.39 -22.90
N THR A 413 -1.20 4.89 -22.44
CA THR A 413 -1.35 6.26 -21.94
C THR A 413 -1.85 6.21 -20.51
N TYR A 414 -1.14 6.90 -19.62
CA TYR A 414 -1.52 7.05 -18.21
C TYR A 414 -2.06 8.46 -17.95
N ASP A 415 -3.18 8.54 -17.26
CA ASP A 415 -3.72 9.78 -16.73
C ASP A 415 -3.96 9.60 -15.23
N PHE A 416 -3.18 10.27 -14.41
CA PHE A 416 -3.32 10.22 -12.95
C PHE A 416 -4.14 11.39 -12.38
N GLY A 417 -4.64 12.27 -13.20
CA GLY A 417 -5.23 13.52 -12.76
C GLY A 417 -4.23 14.42 -12.01
N ASP A 418 -4.58 15.67 -11.83
CA ASP A 418 -3.75 16.62 -11.10
C ASP A 418 -4.01 16.49 -9.58
N ILE A 419 -2.97 16.25 -8.79
CA ILE A 419 -3.05 16.17 -7.32
C ILE A 419 -3.36 17.55 -6.72
N THR A 420 -2.90 18.60 -7.39
CA THR A 420 -3.08 20.00 -7.00
C THR A 420 -4.34 20.61 -7.60
N TYR A 421 -5.13 19.80 -8.33
CA TYR A 421 -6.26 20.29 -9.12
C TYR A 421 -7.34 20.92 -8.21
N ASN A 422 -7.27 22.24 -8.10
CA ASN A 422 -8.38 23.03 -7.60
C ASN A 422 -9.37 23.29 -8.76
N ARG A 423 -10.40 22.46 -8.83
CA ARG A 423 -11.41 22.53 -9.88
C ARG A 423 -12.02 23.93 -10.02
N GLU A 424 -12.15 24.66 -8.93
CA GLU A 424 -12.73 26.01 -8.95
C GLU A 424 -11.76 27.03 -9.55
N GLU A 425 -10.47 26.95 -9.21
CA GLU A 425 -9.45 27.85 -9.79
C GLU A 425 -9.22 27.58 -11.28
N ASP A 426 -9.15 26.30 -11.67
CA ASP A 426 -9.01 25.93 -13.08
C ASP A 426 -10.26 26.38 -13.87
N ARG A 427 -11.45 26.17 -13.29
CA ARG A 427 -12.73 26.65 -13.84
C ARG A 427 -12.74 28.17 -14.01
N ALA A 428 -12.27 28.91 -13.01
CA ALA A 428 -12.15 30.36 -13.06
C ALA A 428 -11.12 30.82 -14.11
N ARG A 429 -9.95 30.18 -14.19
CA ARG A 429 -8.91 30.45 -15.17
C ARG A 429 -9.38 30.16 -16.59
N TRP A 430 -10.01 29.02 -16.82
CA TRP A 430 -10.58 28.69 -18.12
C TRP A 430 -11.68 29.66 -18.54
N TRP A 431 -12.52 30.06 -17.57
CA TRP A 431 -13.53 31.07 -17.85
C TRP A 431 -12.92 32.41 -18.26
N GLN A 432 -11.81 32.82 -17.64
CA GLN A 432 -11.06 34.01 -18.08
C GLN A 432 -10.53 33.87 -19.51
N TYR A 433 -10.05 32.69 -19.91
CA TYR A 433 -9.62 32.46 -21.28
C TYR A 433 -10.78 32.55 -22.28
N VAL A 434 -11.94 32.08 -21.90
CA VAL A 434 -13.17 32.23 -22.72
C VAL A 434 -13.55 33.70 -22.85
N VAL A 435 -13.57 34.43 -21.74
CA VAL A 435 -13.89 35.89 -21.74
C VAL A 435 -12.87 36.70 -22.55
N GLN A 436 -11.59 36.30 -22.52
CA GLN A 436 -10.51 36.92 -23.30
C GLN A 436 -10.51 36.47 -24.79
N GLY A 437 -11.42 35.61 -25.19
CA GLY A 437 -11.50 35.10 -26.57
C GLY A 437 -10.34 34.16 -26.97
N LYS A 438 -9.53 33.66 -26.01
CA LYS A 438 -8.42 32.75 -26.26
C LYS A 438 -8.85 31.31 -26.49
N VAL A 439 -9.98 30.92 -25.92
CA VAL A 439 -10.53 29.57 -26.02
C VAL A 439 -12.03 29.68 -26.33
N PRO A 440 -12.56 28.87 -27.25
CA PRO A 440 -13.99 28.82 -27.50
C PRO A 440 -14.81 28.38 -26.29
N ALA A 441 -15.93 29.01 -26.03
CA ALA A 441 -16.78 28.71 -24.86
C ALA A 441 -17.24 27.24 -24.76
N TRP A 442 -17.48 26.58 -25.92
CA TRP A 442 -17.90 25.17 -25.92
C TRP A 442 -16.84 24.22 -25.30
N MET A 443 -15.54 24.54 -25.38
CA MET A 443 -14.49 23.76 -24.74
C MET A 443 -14.57 23.80 -23.21
N TYR A 444 -14.97 24.96 -22.65
CA TYR A 444 -15.22 25.09 -21.22
C TYR A 444 -16.36 24.18 -20.77
N PHE A 445 -17.49 24.19 -21.46
CA PHE A 445 -18.65 23.36 -21.12
C PHE A 445 -18.35 21.85 -21.27
N ARG A 446 -17.61 21.48 -22.32
CA ARG A 446 -17.15 20.10 -22.48
C ARG A 446 -16.26 19.66 -21.31
N LYS A 447 -15.31 20.49 -20.91
CA LYS A 447 -14.31 20.14 -19.87
C LYS A 447 -14.93 20.09 -18.46
N PHE A 448 -15.76 21.04 -18.11
CA PHE A 448 -16.22 21.23 -16.72
C PHE A 448 -17.65 20.75 -16.45
N GLU A 449 -18.48 20.71 -17.45
CA GLU A 449 -19.87 20.24 -17.33
C GLU A 449 -20.09 18.84 -17.92
N GLY A 450 -19.05 18.23 -18.52
CA GLY A 450 -19.09 16.87 -19.05
C GLY A 450 -20.00 16.69 -20.27
N LEU A 451 -20.30 17.78 -20.99
CA LEU A 451 -21.13 17.72 -22.19
C LEU A 451 -20.36 17.10 -23.36
N SER A 452 -21.09 16.45 -24.27
CA SER A 452 -20.50 16.05 -25.55
C SER A 452 -20.09 17.29 -26.35
N GLU A 453 -19.19 17.12 -27.31
CA GLU A 453 -18.74 18.25 -28.15
C GLU A 453 -19.91 18.88 -28.94
N GLU A 454 -20.84 18.04 -29.40
CA GLU A 454 -22.00 18.46 -30.13
C GLU A 454 -22.98 19.25 -29.27
N ASP A 455 -23.27 18.75 -28.04
CA ASP A 455 -24.15 19.43 -27.09
C ASP A 455 -23.56 20.74 -26.59
N ALA A 456 -22.23 20.75 -26.30
CA ALA A 456 -21.56 21.96 -25.87
C ALA A 456 -21.53 23.05 -26.95
N LYS A 457 -21.35 22.67 -28.22
CA LYS A 457 -21.44 23.60 -29.36
C LYS A 457 -22.85 24.11 -29.59
N ALA A 458 -23.85 23.22 -29.49
CA ALA A 458 -25.27 23.60 -29.61
C ALA A 458 -25.68 24.60 -28.52
N MET A 459 -25.28 24.32 -27.25
CA MET A 459 -25.55 25.20 -26.11
C MET A 459 -24.95 26.61 -26.29
N VAL A 460 -23.73 26.70 -26.82
CA VAL A 460 -23.08 28.00 -27.08
C VAL A 460 -23.76 28.75 -28.24
N GLN A 461 -24.19 28.04 -29.27
CA GLN A 461 -24.94 28.66 -30.39
C GLN A 461 -26.32 29.17 -29.99
N GLU A 462 -27.02 28.42 -29.14
CA GLU A 462 -28.32 28.86 -28.63
C GLU A 462 -28.23 30.06 -27.68
N ALA A 463 -27.11 30.18 -26.95
CA ALA A 463 -26.83 31.28 -26.02
C ALA A 463 -26.37 32.58 -26.73
N GLN A 464 -26.03 32.53 -28.02
CA GLN A 464 -25.70 33.76 -28.76
C GLN A 464 -26.96 34.59 -28.94
N PRO A 465 -26.92 35.92 -28.66
CA PRO A 465 -28.08 36.80 -28.93
C PRO A 465 -28.43 36.69 -30.42
N LYS A 466 -29.62 36.26 -30.70
CA LYS A 466 -30.16 36.37 -32.06
C LYS A 466 -30.12 37.84 -32.42
N ASP A 467 -29.35 38.19 -33.45
CA ASP A 467 -29.16 39.55 -33.94
C ASP A 467 -30.50 40.33 -33.98
N GLY A 468 -30.69 41.18 -33.00
CA GLY A 468 -31.77 42.14 -32.89
C GLY A 468 -31.35 43.54 -33.35
N THR A 469 -30.49 43.63 -34.37
CA THR A 469 -30.04 44.92 -34.93
C THR A 469 -30.63 45.13 -36.33
N ARG A 470 -31.94 45.32 -36.40
CA ARG A 470 -32.61 46.06 -37.49
C ARG A 470 -33.87 46.72 -36.94
N MET A 471 -33.70 47.74 -36.15
CA MET A 471 -34.81 48.59 -35.77
C MET A 471 -34.37 50.04 -35.50
N PHE A 472 -33.61 50.64 -36.39
CA PHE A 472 -33.40 52.09 -36.49
C PHE A 472 -32.77 52.41 -37.86
N GLU A 473 -33.53 52.21 -38.94
CA GLU A 473 -33.41 52.96 -40.16
C GLU A 473 -34.85 53.26 -40.56
N GLU A 474 -35.27 54.51 -40.32
CA GLU A 474 -36.30 55.32 -40.98
C GLU A 474 -36.83 56.34 -39.98
N GLU A 475 -36.23 57.50 -39.89
CA GLU A 475 -36.82 58.83 -40.31
C GLU A 475 -35.74 59.91 -40.29
#